data_6dbbab9ab3e55afb78012d31eeab33a7
#
_entry.id   6dbbab9ab3e55afb78012d31eeab33a7
#
_cell.length_a   1.000
_cell.length_b   1.000
_cell.length_c   1.000
_cell.angle_alpha   90.00
_cell.angle_beta   90.00
_cell.angle_gamma   90.00
#
_symmetry.space_group_name_H-M   'P 1'
#
loop_
_entity.id
_entity.type
_entity.pdbx_description
1 polymer ?
#
loop_
_entity_poly.entity_id
_entity_poly.type
_entity_poly.pdbx_seq_one_letter_code
_entity_poly.pdbx_strand_id
1 'polypeptide(L)'
;MKKLFYILSALFLFSAPAFADVVWPSLYIVGGMMSAKVIIAGLLIEFWFVKFFTKTTWLKAGLVAFVMNLITCLLGIVIIPISGLLIEFIMYPFSPATFHWSHWLVSYLVIVLVNTLIEGLVVKFGLKQSYKSVFWWLFAANTISVLLCIFFMALKG
;
A
#
# COMPACT_ATOMS: atom_id res chain seq x y z
N MET A 1 -16.91 -20.43 18.04
CA MET A 1 -15.86 -19.40 17.93
C MET A 1 -14.48 -19.92 18.32
N LYS A 2 -14.29 -20.57 19.49
CA LYS A 2 -12.96 -21.09 19.93
C LYS A 2 -12.33 -22.07 18.93
N LYS A 3 -13.11 -23.02 18.36
CA LYS A 3 -12.58 -23.99 17.36
C LYS A 3 -12.07 -23.32 16.07
N LEU A 4 -12.78 -22.29 15.58
CA LEU A 4 -12.33 -21.53 14.42
C LEU A 4 -11.03 -20.76 14.70
N PHE A 5 -10.90 -20.19 15.89
CA PHE A 5 -9.67 -19.51 16.29
C PHE A 5 -8.47 -20.48 16.33
N TYR A 6 -8.63 -21.68 16.88
CA TYR A 6 -7.55 -22.69 16.90
C TYR A 6 -7.18 -23.17 15.49
N ILE A 7 -8.17 -23.36 14.61
CA ILE A 7 -7.93 -23.76 13.21
C ILE A 7 -7.16 -22.64 12.47
N LEU A 8 -7.57 -21.39 12.63
CA LEU A 8 -6.88 -20.24 12.02
C LEU A 8 -5.47 -20.07 12.58
N SER A 9 -5.29 -20.22 13.91
CA SER A 9 -3.98 -20.16 14.54
C SER A 9 -3.07 -21.30 14.09
N ALA A 10 -3.61 -22.53 13.98
CA ALA A 10 -2.86 -23.67 13.47
C ALA A 10 -2.46 -23.46 12.00
N LEU A 11 -3.39 -23.02 11.14
CA LEU A 11 -3.08 -22.69 9.74
C LEU A 11 -2.00 -21.60 9.64
N PHE A 12 -2.04 -20.58 10.51
CA PHE A 12 -1.03 -19.54 10.55
C PHE A 12 0.34 -20.07 11.00
N LEU A 13 0.38 -20.93 12.00
CA LEU A 13 1.62 -21.54 12.51
C LEU A 13 2.23 -22.56 11.54
N PHE A 14 1.40 -23.33 10.83
CA PHE A 14 1.88 -24.31 9.84
C PHE A 14 2.30 -23.65 8.52
N SER A 15 1.78 -22.46 8.20
CA SER A 15 2.20 -21.73 7.00
C SER A 15 3.51 -20.95 7.19
N ALA A 16 3.89 -20.61 8.45
CA ALA A 16 5.09 -19.84 8.73
C ALA A 16 6.40 -20.43 8.18
N PRO A 17 6.67 -21.75 8.27
CA PRO A 17 7.90 -22.35 7.71
C PRO A 17 7.90 -22.42 6.18
N ALA A 18 6.72 -22.55 5.55
CA ALA A 18 6.61 -22.63 4.09
C ALA A 18 6.83 -21.29 3.39
N PHE A 19 6.68 -20.17 4.12
CA PHE A 19 6.85 -18.81 3.59
C PHE A 19 8.23 -18.20 3.90
N ALA A 20 9.09 -18.90 4.64
CA ALA A 20 10.41 -18.39 5.03
C ALA A 20 11.31 -18.07 3.82
N ASP A 21 11.09 -18.74 2.69
CA ASP A 21 11.86 -18.52 1.46
C ASP A 21 11.11 -17.71 0.37
N VAL A 22 9.84 -17.36 0.60
CA VAL A 22 9.03 -16.65 -0.39
C VAL A 22 8.76 -15.22 0.10
N VAL A 23 9.70 -14.34 -0.09
CA VAL A 23 9.49 -12.90 0.07
C VAL A 23 8.84 -12.37 -1.21
N TRP A 24 7.55 -12.14 -1.17
CA TRP A 24 6.85 -11.55 -2.33
C TRP A 24 7.29 -10.11 -2.58
N PRO A 25 7.34 -9.66 -3.82
CA PRO A 25 7.63 -8.27 -4.15
C PRO A 25 6.76 -7.27 -3.38
N SER A 26 5.47 -7.57 -3.18
CA SER A 26 4.55 -6.73 -2.40
C SER A 26 4.98 -6.56 -0.96
N LEU A 27 5.41 -7.62 -0.27
CA LEU A 27 5.90 -7.54 1.11
C LEU A 27 7.23 -6.77 1.20
N TYR A 28 8.09 -6.93 0.22
CA TYR A 28 9.35 -6.21 0.14
C TYR A 28 9.11 -4.69 -0.02
N ILE A 29 8.20 -4.31 -0.91
CA ILE A 29 7.81 -2.89 -1.09
C ILE A 29 7.21 -2.34 0.20
N VAL A 30 6.28 -3.06 0.86
CA VAL A 30 5.68 -2.63 2.13
C VAL A 30 6.72 -2.46 3.23
N GLY A 31 7.67 -3.40 3.34
CA GLY A 31 8.79 -3.27 4.27
C GLY A 31 9.61 -2.00 4.03
N GLY A 32 9.87 -1.66 2.76
CA GLY A 32 10.51 -0.41 2.38
C GLY A 32 9.69 0.84 2.74
N MET A 33 8.37 0.78 2.53
CA MET A 33 7.45 1.88 2.86
C MET A 33 7.39 2.18 4.35
N MET A 34 7.70 1.23 5.23
CA MET A 34 7.76 1.45 6.68
C MET A 34 9.01 2.22 7.15
N SER A 35 9.95 2.54 6.27
CA SER A 35 11.09 3.36 6.64
C SER A 35 10.68 4.81 6.92
N ALA A 36 11.24 5.42 7.96
CA ALA A 36 10.90 6.80 8.36
C ALA A 36 11.09 7.81 7.21
N LYS A 37 12.11 7.63 6.38
CA LYS A 37 12.37 8.52 5.22
C LYS A 37 11.24 8.44 4.19
N VAL A 38 10.74 7.23 3.90
CA VAL A 38 9.65 7.02 2.93
C VAL A 38 8.33 7.53 3.50
N ILE A 39 8.06 7.28 4.79
CA ILE A 39 6.86 7.79 5.47
C ILE A 39 6.81 9.32 5.40
N ILE A 40 7.90 9.99 5.77
CA ILE A 40 7.95 11.46 5.75
C ILE A 40 7.79 11.99 4.31
N ALA A 41 8.48 11.39 3.35
CA ALA A 41 8.38 11.80 1.96
C ALA A 41 6.98 11.57 1.39
N GLY A 42 6.36 10.42 1.68
CA GLY A 42 4.98 10.12 1.30
C GLY A 42 3.98 11.13 1.87
N LEU A 43 4.06 11.39 3.19
CA LEU A 43 3.24 12.39 3.86
C LEU A 43 3.37 13.79 3.22
N LEU A 44 4.58 14.20 2.86
CA LEU A 44 4.80 15.49 2.20
C LEU A 44 4.18 15.53 0.80
N ILE A 45 4.37 14.48 0.01
CA ILE A 45 3.78 14.37 -1.32
C ILE A 45 2.26 14.47 -1.23
N GLU A 46 1.63 13.62 -0.43
CA GLU A 46 0.18 13.59 -0.28
C GLU A 46 -0.38 14.88 0.31
N PHE A 47 0.30 15.47 1.30
CA PHE A 47 -0.06 16.79 1.84
C PHE A 47 -0.13 17.84 0.72
N TRP A 48 0.89 17.91 -0.15
CA TRP A 48 0.92 18.82 -1.28
C TRP A 48 -0.24 18.56 -2.24
N PHE A 49 -0.48 17.30 -2.61
CA PHE A 49 -1.58 16.91 -3.48
C PHE A 49 -2.94 17.28 -2.86
N VAL A 50 -3.19 16.92 -1.60
CA VAL A 50 -4.43 17.29 -0.90
C VAL A 50 -4.60 18.81 -0.89
N LYS A 51 -3.57 19.57 -0.49
CA LYS A 51 -3.61 21.03 -0.44
C LYS A 51 -3.93 21.65 -1.79
N PHE A 52 -3.26 21.18 -2.84
CA PHE A 52 -3.34 21.78 -4.17
C PHE A 52 -4.69 21.50 -4.84
N PHE A 53 -5.14 20.25 -4.81
CA PHE A 53 -6.34 19.83 -5.53
C PHE A 53 -7.64 20.08 -4.76
N THR A 54 -7.62 20.09 -3.43
CA THR A 54 -8.84 20.37 -2.64
C THR A 54 -9.00 21.83 -2.24
N LYS A 55 -7.97 22.67 -2.45
CA LYS A 55 -7.94 24.09 -2.08
C LYS A 55 -8.31 24.38 -0.62
N THR A 56 -8.12 23.38 0.25
CA THR A 56 -8.44 23.49 1.69
C THR A 56 -7.37 24.27 2.46
N THR A 57 -7.57 24.55 3.76
CA THR A 57 -6.57 25.20 4.61
C THR A 57 -5.36 24.27 4.83
N TRP A 58 -4.19 24.85 5.12
CA TRP A 58 -2.95 24.09 5.38
C TRP A 58 -3.13 23.06 6.52
N LEU A 59 -3.73 23.48 7.62
CA LEU A 59 -3.97 22.60 8.76
C LEU A 59 -4.88 21.43 8.38
N LYS A 60 -5.97 21.72 7.67
CA LYS A 60 -6.93 20.68 7.26
C LYS A 60 -6.30 19.72 6.23
N ALA A 61 -5.48 20.22 5.31
CA ALA A 61 -4.74 19.38 4.37
C ALA A 61 -3.77 18.44 5.12
N GLY A 62 -3.03 18.97 6.10
CA GLY A 62 -2.11 18.17 6.92
C GLY A 62 -2.81 17.10 7.74
N LEU A 63 -3.92 17.43 8.38
CA LEU A 63 -4.73 16.47 9.15
C LEU A 63 -5.28 15.35 8.23
N VAL A 64 -5.80 15.72 7.06
CA VAL A 64 -6.34 14.73 6.11
C VAL A 64 -5.24 13.84 5.58
N ALA A 65 -4.10 14.37 5.16
CA ALA A 65 -2.96 13.58 4.70
C ALA A 65 -2.46 12.63 5.81
N PHE A 66 -2.36 13.12 7.05
CA PHE A 66 -1.98 12.27 8.20
C PHE A 66 -2.98 11.12 8.43
N VAL A 67 -4.29 11.42 8.44
CA VAL A 67 -5.34 10.42 8.64
C VAL A 67 -5.37 9.41 7.48
N MET A 68 -5.19 9.86 6.24
CA MET A 68 -5.09 8.99 5.07
C MET A 68 -3.98 7.96 5.27
N ASN A 69 -2.75 8.42 5.54
CA ASN A 69 -1.61 7.55 5.76
C ASN A 69 -1.79 6.61 6.95
N LEU A 70 -2.35 7.09 8.06
CA LEU A 70 -2.62 6.26 9.22
C LEU A 70 -3.59 5.12 8.89
N ILE A 71 -4.70 5.43 8.22
CA ILE A 71 -5.70 4.42 7.82
C ILE A 71 -5.10 3.46 6.79
N THR A 72 -4.38 3.97 5.80
CA THR A 72 -3.73 3.13 4.78
C THR A 72 -2.67 2.23 5.41
N CYS A 73 -1.89 2.72 6.37
CA CYS A 73 -0.93 1.90 7.10
C CYS A 73 -1.63 0.76 7.88
N LEU A 74 -2.66 1.08 8.65
CA LEU A 74 -3.40 0.08 9.45
C LEU A 74 -4.09 -0.98 8.58
N LEU A 75 -4.77 -0.57 7.52
CA LEU A 75 -5.43 -1.49 6.60
C LEU A 75 -4.45 -2.20 5.68
N GLY A 76 -3.38 -1.52 5.28
CA GLY A 76 -2.33 -2.05 4.41
C GLY A 76 -1.61 -3.25 5.02
N ILE A 77 -1.42 -3.28 6.35
CA ILE A 77 -0.83 -4.44 7.06
C ILE A 77 -1.60 -5.74 6.77
N VAL A 78 -2.89 -5.66 6.52
CA VAL A 78 -3.73 -6.85 6.25
C VAL A 78 -3.99 -7.00 4.74
N ILE A 79 -4.39 -5.93 4.08
CA ILE A 79 -4.86 -5.99 2.68
C ILE A 79 -3.71 -6.28 1.71
N ILE A 80 -2.53 -5.69 1.93
CA ILE A 80 -1.41 -5.83 0.98
C ILE A 80 -0.82 -7.25 0.99
N PRO A 81 -0.57 -7.91 2.14
CA PRO A 81 -0.19 -9.31 2.13
C PRO A 81 -1.21 -10.24 1.47
N ILE A 82 -2.50 -10.03 1.74
CA ILE A 82 -3.57 -10.81 1.08
C ILE A 82 -3.56 -10.60 -0.43
N SER A 83 -3.45 -9.36 -0.89
CA SER A 83 -3.33 -9.06 -2.32
C SER A 83 -2.05 -9.66 -2.93
N GLY A 84 -0.95 -9.68 -2.20
CA GLY A 84 0.29 -10.35 -2.62
C GLY A 84 0.10 -11.84 -2.86
N LEU A 85 -0.57 -12.54 -1.93
CA LEU A 85 -0.93 -13.95 -2.09
C LEU A 85 -1.80 -14.19 -3.32
N LEU A 86 -2.80 -13.36 -3.55
CA LEU A 86 -3.67 -13.47 -4.72
C LEU A 86 -2.89 -13.25 -6.02
N ILE A 87 -1.98 -12.28 -6.04
CA ILE A 87 -1.10 -12.03 -7.20
C ILE A 87 -0.26 -13.26 -7.49
N GLU A 88 0.40 -13.84 -6.49
CA GLU A 88 1.20 -15.05 -6.67
C GLU A 88 0.36 -16.21 -7.22
N PHE A 89 -0.80 -16.43 -6.64
CA PHE A 89 -1.71 -17.49 -7.10
C PHE A 89 -2.13 -17.30 -8.57
N ILE A 90 -2.42 -16.08 -8.97
CA ILE A 90 -2.84 -15.75 -10.35
C ILE A 90 -1.65 -15.79 -11.31
N MET A 91 -0.49 -15.32 -10.88
CA MET A 91 0.69 -15.18 -11.75
C MET A 91 1.49 -16.48 -11.89
N TYR A 92 1.38 -17.39 -10.91
CA TYR A 92 2.16 -18.65 -10.90
C TYR A 92 2.09 -19.46 -12.20
N PRO A 93 0.92 -19.64 -12.86
CA PRO A 93 0.85 -20.37 -14.13
C PRO A 93 1.58 -19.67 -15.28
N PHE A 94 1.76 -18.35 -15.22
CA PHE A 94 2.35 -17.54 -16.29
C PHE A 94 3.83 -17.24 -16.04
N SER A 95 4.24 -17.17 -14.80
CA SER A 95 5.59 -16.85 -14.38
C SER A 95 5.89 -17.48 -13.02
N PRO A 96 6.47 -18.70 -12.99
CA PRO A 96 6.75 -19.40 -11.74
C PRO A 96 7.90 -18.77 -10.93
N ALA A 97 8.65 -17.84 -11.50
CA ALA A 97 9.72 -17.13 -10.81
C ALA A 97 9.15 -15.91 -10.04
N THR A 98 9.01 -16.03 -8.73
CA THR A 98 8.40 -15.01 -7.84
C THR A 98 9.03 -13.62 -7.97
N PHE A 99 10.32 -13.52 -8.27
CA PHE A 99 11.02 -12.25 -8.46
C PHE A 99 11.13 -11.82 -9.93
N HIS A 100 10.34 -12.38 -10.81
CA HIS A 100 10.28 -11.88 -12.20
C HIS A 100 9.73 -10.45 -12.23
N TRP A 101 10.19 -9.63 -13.16
CA TRP A 101 9.79 -8.21 -13.28
C TRP A 101 8.27 -8.00 -13.34
N SER A 102 7.50 -8.95 -13.90
CA SER A 102 6.04 -8.90 -13.97
C SER A 102 5.39 -8.90 -12.58
N HIS A 103 5.92 -9.70 -11.63
CA HIS A 103 5.43 -9.72 -10.25
C HIS A 103 5.67 -8.38 -9.55
N TRP A 104 6.83 -7.76 -9.80
CA TRP A 104 7.14 -6.42 -9.28
C TRP A 104 6.17 -5.38 -9.83
N LEU A 105 5.92 -5.39 -11.14
CA LEU A 105 5.01 -4.46 -11.79
C LEU A 105 3.58 -4.62 -11.27
N VAL A 106 3.07 -5.85 -11.19
CA VAL A 106 1.71 -6.11 -10.69
C VAL A 106 1.60 -5.73 -9.22
N SER A 107 2.57 -6.10 -8.39
CA SER A 107 2.60 -5.72 -6.97
C SER A 107 2.59 -4.19 -6.79
N TYR A 108 3.41 -3.48 -7.55
CA TYR A 108 3.43 -2.03 -7.58
C TYR A 108 2.05 -1.44 -7.91
N LEU A 109 1.43 -1.89 -9.00
CA LEU A 109 0.12 -1.40 -9.43
C LEU A 109 -0.97 -1.67 -8.38
N VAL A 110 -0.97 -2.86 -7.79
CA VAL A 110 -1.94 -3.23 -6.75
C VAL A 110 -1.77 -2.38 -5.50
N ILE A 111 -0.54 -2.14 -5.04
CA ILE A 111 -0.28 -1.28 -3.88
C ILE A 111 -0.76 0.15 -4.15
N VAL A 112 -0.44 0.71 -5.31
CA VAL A 112 -0.90 2.05 -5.70
C VAL A 112 -2.43 2.12 -5.75
N LEU A 113 -3.10 1.12 -6.33
CA LEU A 113 -4.56 1.07 -6.39
C LEU A 113 -5.20 0.95 -5.02
N VAL A 114 -4.72 0.03 -4.18
CA VAL A 114 -5.26 -0.18 -2.82
C VAL A 114 -5.14 1.09 -2.00
N ASN A 115 -3.97 1.73 -1.99
CA ASN A 115 -3.77 2.99 -1.29
C ASN A 115 -4.72 4.08 -1.82
N THR A 116 -4.79 4.25 -3.15
CA THR A 116 -5.67 5.23 -3.78
C THR A 116 -7.14 5.03 -3.41
N LEU A 117 -7.61 3.78 -3.36
CA LEU A 117 -8.98 3.45 -3.00
C LEU A 117 -9.27 3.82 -1.53
N ILE A 118 -8.39 3.44 -0.61
CA ILE A 118 -8.54 3.73 0.82
C ILE A 118 -8.51 5.24 1.07
N GLU A 119 -7.51 5.92 0.56
CA GLU A 119 -7.30 7.36 0.73
C GLU A 119 -8.40 8.19 0.06
N GLY A 120 -8.89 7.74 -1.10
CA GLY A 120 -10.02 8.35 -1.78
C GLY A 120 -11.28 8.36 -0.93
N LEU A 121 -11.51 7.31 -0.13
CA LEU A 121 -12.60 7.27 0.83
C LEU A 121 -12.38 8.28 1.96
N VAL A 122 -11.17 8.39 2.49
CA VAL A 122 -10.85 9.37 3.53
C VAL A 122 -11.06 10.80 3.04
N VAL A 123 -10.60 11.14 1.84
CA VAL A 123 -10.81 12.47 1.24
C VAL A 123 -12.28 12.73 0.97
N LYS A 124 -13.01 11.73 0.46
CA LYS A 124 -14.45 11.85 0.22
C LYS A 124 -15.20 12.20 1.50
N PHE A 125 -14.95 11.48 2.59
CA PHE A 125 -15.66 11.71 3.86
C PHE A 125 -15.10 12.90 4.65
N GLY A 126 -13.78 13.09 4.66
CA GLY A 126 -13.11 14.16 5.42
C GLY A 126 -13.27 15.54 4.77
N LEU A 127 -13.23 15.64 3.46
CA LEU A 127 -13.32 16.90 2.71
C LEU A 127 -14.60 17.05 1.90
N LYS A 128 -15.50 16.06 1.92
CA LYS A 128 -16.75 16.03 1.14
C LYS A 128 -16.52 16.21 -0.37
N GLN A 129 -15.38 15.73 -0.87
CA GLN A 129 -15.03 15.78 -2.29
C GLN A 129 -15.66 14.60 -3.06
N SER A 130 -15.91 14.79 -4.35
CA SER A 130 -16.34 13.70 -5.22
C SER A 130 -15.22 12.68 -5.39
N TYR A 131 -15.51 11.40 -5.19
CA TYR A 131 -14.52 10.33 -5.35
C TYR A 131 -13.87 10.35 -6.75
N LYS A 132 -14.66 10.59 -7.81
CA LYS A 132 -14.15 10.66 -9.18
C LYS A 132 -13.15 11.80 -9.37
N SER A 133 -13.38 12.95 -8.72
CA SER A 133 -12.47 14.10 -8.86
C SER A 133 -11.15 13.90 -8.14
N VAL A 134 -11.13 13.12 -7.04
CA VAL A 134 -9.93 12.91 -6.22
C VAL A 134 -9.10 11.70 -6.67
N PHE A 135 -9.73 10.73 -7.35
CA PHE A 135 -9.10 9.46 -7.69
C PHE A 135 -7.79 9.62 -8.47
N TRP A 136 -7.81 10.38 -9.56
CA TRP A 136 -6.65 10.47 -10.44
C TRP A 136 -5.44 11.18 -9.82
N TRP A 137 -5.67 12.23 -9.06
CA TRP A 137 -4.56 12.90 -8.40
C TRP A 137 -4.04 12.11 -7.18
N LEU A 138 -4.90 11.39 -6.46
CA LEU A 138 -4.43 10.44 -5.44
C LEU A 138 -3.66 9.29 -6.08
N PHE A 139 -4.13 8.76 -7.20
CA PHE A 139 -3.41 7.76 -7.96
C PHE A 139 -2.01 8.25 -8.35
N ALA A 140 -1.89 9.48 -8.84
CA ALA A 140 -0.60 10.08 -9.15
C ALA A 140 0.28 10.27 -7.90
N ALA A 141 -0.28 10.73 -6.77
CA ALA A 141 0.45 10.89 -5.52
C ALA A 141 0.99 9.54 -5.02
N ASN A 142 0.14 8.52 -4.97
CA ASN A 142 0.54 7.17 -4.56
C ASN A 142 1.57 6.55 -5.51
N THR A 143 1.42 6.76 -6.83
CA THR A 143 2.40 6.36 -7.84
C THR A 143 3.79 6.92 -7.49
N ILE A 144 3.87 8.23 -7.24
CA ILE A 144 5.14 8.90 -6.90
C ILE A 144 5.69 8.37 -5.56
N SER A 145 4.84 8.22 -4.54
CA SER A 145 5.24 7.73 -3.22
C SER A 145 5.82 6.32 -3.26
N VAL A 146 5.18 5.40 -4.00
CA VAL A 146 5.67 4.01 -4.14
C VAL A 146 6.92 3.94 -5.01
N LEU A 147 7.02 4.72 -6.09
CA LEU A 147 8.24 4.83 -6.90
C LEU A 147 9.42 5.35 -6.07
N LEU A 148 9.20 6.35 -5.24
CA LEU A 148 10.21 6.88 -4.33
C LEU A 148 10.67 5.82 -3.32
N CYS A 149 9.75 5.00 -2.80
CA CYS A 149 10.08 3.86 -1.95
C CYS A 149 11.02 2.88 -2.67
N ILE A 150 10.66 2.44 -3.88
CA ILE A 150 11.48 1.53 -4.69
C ILE A 150 12.86 2.14 -4.96
N PHE A 151 12.92 3.42 -5.28
CA PHE A 151 14.18 4.14 -5.49
C PHE A 151 15.06 4.12 -4.23
N PHE A 152 14.51 4.43 -3.05
CA PHE A 152 15.27 4.37 -1.80
C PHE A 152 15.72 2.95 -1.44
N MET A 153 14.96 1.93 -1.81
CA MET A 153 15.38 0.54 -1.62
C MET A 153 16.55 0.19 -2.54
N ALA A 154 16.49 0.60 -3.81
CA ALA A 154 17.56 0.36 -4.79
C ALA A 154 18.88 1.05 -4.41
N LEU A 155 18.84 2.18 -3.68
CA LEU A 155 20.05 2.85 -3.20
C LEU A 155 20.71 2.18 -1.99
N LYS A 156 20.03 1.23 -1.34
CA LYS A 156 20.55 0.52 -0.15
C LYS A 156 21.20 -0.83 -0.46
N GLY A 157 20.93 -1.38 -1.65
CA GLY A 157 21.53 -2.64 -2.14
C GLY A 157 22.77 -2.38 -2.90
#